data_e6ddb76ee2ae944724c2d485a9eed5ec
#
_entry.id   e6ddb76ee2ae944724c2d485a9eed5ec
#
_cell.length_a   1.000
_cell.length_b   1.000
_cell.length_c   1.000
_cell.angle_alpha   90.00
_cell.angle_beta   90.00
_cell.angle_gamma   90.00
#
_symmetry.space_group_name_H-M   'P 1'
#
loop_
_entity.id
_entity.type
_entity.pdbx_description
1 polymer ?
#
loop_
_entity_poly.entity_id
_entity_poly.type
_entity_poly.pdbx_seq_one_letter_code
_entity_poly.pdbx_strand_id
1 'polypeptide(L)'
;FPYTTLFRSPAGANCMQESLKQGKVVSLPNVNTIADGTAVKTPGHNIFPYIQKNVDEIITVDDHDLIVNFLDMVENHKMVVENSGLLTVSALKQLDCKGKKIVCILSGGNMDVITMSSVVQHGLIQRGRIFTVSVQLPDRPGELVRVADVIAKAQGNIIRLEHNQFVSINRNAAVELTITMEAFGNDHKESIIAALKKAGYTPKPEQPTAVYQ
;
A
#
# COMPACT_ATOMS: atom_id res chain seq x y z
N PHE A 1 -6.10 -30.21 -22.51
CA PHE A 1 -5.34 -28.98 -22.32
C PHE A 1 -4.44 -29.12 -21.07
N PRO A 2 -3.15 -28.85 -21.19
CA PRO A 2 -2.29 -28.82 -20.00
C PRO A 2 -2.69 -27.59 -19.14
N TYR A 3 -3.35 -27.83 -18.04
CA TYR A 3 -3.62 -26.79 -17.04
C TYR A 3 -2.43 -26.73 -16.07
N THR A 4 -1.88 -25.56 -15.85
CA THR A 4 -0.98 -25.31 -14.74
C THR A 4 -1.83 -24.81 -13.59
N THR A 5 -1.86 -25.54 -12.50
CA THR A 5 -2.58 -25.16 -11.27
C THR A 5 -1.63 -24.39 -10.37
N LEU A 6 -1.85 -23.07 -10.31
CA LEU A 6 -1.10 -22.20 -9.42
C LEU A 6 -1.89 -21.94 -8.14
N PHE A 7 -1.27 -22.18 -7.01
CA PHE A 7 -1.79 -21.78 -5.70
C PHE A 7 -1.09 -20.49 -5.25
N ARG A 8 -1.74 -19.68 -4.42
CA ARG A 8 -1.17 -18.42 -3.91
C ARG A 8 -1.20 -18.40 -2.40
N SER A 9 -0.14 -17.84 -1.83
CA SER A 9 0.00 -17.65 -0.40
C SER A 9 0.53 -16.24 -0.13
N PRO A 10 0.12 -15.56 0.95
CA PRO A 10 0.80 -14.33 1.35
C PRO A 10 2.23 -14.64 1.75
N ALA A 11 3.15 -13.74 1.45
CA ALA A 11 4.57 -13.91 1.78
C ALA A 11 4.77 -14.09 3.30
N GLY A 12 3.96 -13.39 4.11
CA GLY A 12 3.98 -13.49 5.57
C GLY A 12 3.29 -14.73 6.14
N ALA A 13 2.73 -15.64 5.31
CA ALA A 13 2.07 -16.88 5.74
C ALA A 13 2.27 -18.04 4.74
N ASN A 14 3.50 -18.30 4.36
CA ASN A 14 3.89 -19.24 3.29
C ASN A 14 4.06 -20.69 3.74
N CYS A 15 3.37 -21.12 4.81
CA CYS A 15 3.53 -22.47 5.39
C CYS A 15 3.30 -23.60 4.37
N MET A 16 2.39 -23.43 3.42
CA MET A 16 2.12 -24.43 2.37
C MET A 16 3.29 -24.55 1.39
N GLN A 17 3.91 -23.42 0.99
CA GLN A 17 5.07 -23.42 0.11
C GLN A 17 6.26 -24.12 0.78
N GLU A 18 6.52 -23.80 2.06
CA GLU A 18 7.58 -24.45 2.84
C GLU A 18 7.32 -25.95 3.05
N SER A 19 6.07 -26.33 3.25
CA SER A 19 5.67 -27.73 3.37
C SER A 19 5.91 -28.51 2.08
N LEU A 20 5.61 -27.93 0.92
CA LEU A 20 5.88 -28.57 -0.38
C LEU A 20 7.37 -28.73 -0.63
N LYS A 21 8.19 -27.72 -0.32
CA LYS A 21 9.66 -27.79 -0.44
C LYS A 21 10.26 -28.92 0.40
N GLN A 22 9.68 -29.16 1.60
CA GLN A 22 10.18 -30.20 2.51
C GLN A 22 9.47 -31.56 2.37
N GLY A 23 8.44 -31.66 1.53
CA GLY A 23 7.65 -32.88 1.33
C GLY A 23 6.82 -33.30 2.55
N LYS A 24 6.66 -32.45 3.54
CA LYS A 24 5.91 -32.70 4.79
C LYS A 24 5.27 -31.42 5.32
N VAL A 25 4.22 -31.57 6.12
CA VAL A 25 3.59 -30.42 6.79
C VAL A 25 4.57 -29.74 7.74
N VAL A 26 4.78 -28.45 7.54
CA VAL A 26 5.66 -27.57 8.33
C VAL A 26 4.85 -26.45 8.96
N SER A 27 5.11 -26.19 10.24
CA SER A 27 4.53 -25.05 10.96
C SER A 27 5.48 -23.86 10.95
N LEU A 28 4.96 -22.68 10.64
CA LEU A 28 5.70 -21.42 10.76
C LEU A 28 5.71 -20.94 12.22
N PRO A 29 6.79 -20.33 12.69
CA PRO A 29 6.85 -19.77 14.04
C PRO A 29 5.88 -18.59 14.19
N ASN A 30 5.80 -17.73 13.17
CA ASN A 30 4.96 -16.54 13.14
C ASN A 30 4.29 -16.41 11.78
N VAL A 31 3.15 -15.70 11.78
CA VAL A 31 2.41 -15.29 10.59
C VAL A 31 2.13 -13.80 10.70
N ASN A 32 2.43 -13.05 9.66
CA ASN A 32 2.17 -11.63 9.58
C ASN A 32 1.74 -11.25 8.16
N THR A 33 0.46 -11.02 7.95
CA THR A 33 -0.12 -10.62 6.67
C THR A 33 -1.49 -10.00 6.87
N ILE A 34 -1.89 -9.10 5.97
CA ILE A 34 -3.24 -8.55 5.92
C ILE A 34 -4.26 -9.51 5.29
N ALA A 35 -3.80 -10.61 4.70
CA ALA A 35 -4.66 -11.64 4.09
C ALA A 35 -5.16 -12.63 5.14
N ASP A 36 -6.04 -12.19 6.05
CA ASP A 36 -6.50 -12.91 7.24
C ASP A 36 -7.04 -14.31 6.93
N GLY A 37 -7.83 -14.46 5.87
CA GLY A 37 -8.43 -15.74 5.48
C GLY A 37 -7.41 -16.81 5.08
N THR A 38 -6.15 -16.42 4.85
CA THR A 38 -5.04 -17.33 4.50
C THR A 38 -3.89 -17.26 5.50
N ALA A 39 -4.05 -16.53 6.61
CA ALA A 39 -3.05 -16.36 7.67
C ALA A 39 -2.91 -17.60 8.57
N VAL A 40 -2.47 -18.70 8.00
CA VAL A 40 -2.38 -20.01 8.66
C VAL A 40 -0.94 -20.38 8.95
N LYS A 41 -0.65 -20.78 10.21
CA LYS A 41 0.69 -21.22 10.62
C LYS A 41 1.05 -22.62 10.11
N THR A 42 0.07 -23.50 10.05
CA THR A 42 0.25 -24.91 9.74
C THR A 42 -0.77 -25.37 8.71
N PRO A 43 -0.35 -25.93 7.57
CA PRO A 43 -1.30 -26.51 6.61
C PRO A 43 -2.06 -27.68 7.22
N GLY A 44 -3.30 -27.89 6.77
CA GLY A 44 -4.07 -29.06 7.18
C GLY A 44 -3.43 -30.37 6.67
N HIS A 45 -3.22 -31.32 7.56
CA HIS A 45 -2.61 -32.62 7.22
C HIS A 45 -3.41 -33.38 6.15
N ASN A 46 -4.73 -33.32 6.20
CA ASN A 46 -5.61 -34.03 5.27
C ASN A 46 -5.59 -33.44 3.86
N ILE A 47 -5.43 -32.10 3.73
CA ILE A 47 -5.43 -31.43 2.41
C ILE A 47 -4.04 -31.43 1.76
N PHE A 48 -2.97 -31.53 2.54
CA PHE A 48 -1.61 -31.43 2.04
C PHE A 48 -1.28 -32.44 0.93
N PRO A 49 -1.64 -33.75 1.02
CA PRO A 49 -1.38 -34.71 -0.06
C PRO A 49 -2.10 -34.36 -1.38
N TYR A 50 -3.29 -33.76 -1.30
CA TYR A 50 -4.01 -33.34 -2.49
C TYR A 50 -3.36 -32.13 -3.14
N ILE A 51 -2.88 -31.18 -2.36
CA ILE A 51 -2.12 -30.02 -2.86
C ILE A 51 -0.82 -30.50 -3.52
N GLN A 52 -0.08 -31.37 -2.86
CA GLN A 52 1.18 -31.92 -3.37
C GLN A 52 1.00 -32.64 -4.71
N LYS A 53 -0.16 -33.30 -4.92
CA LYS A 53 -0.46 -34.02 -6.15
C LYS A 53 -0.96 -33.13 -7.29
N ASN A 54 -1.73 -32.06 -7.00
CA ASN A 54 -2.52 -31.36 -7.97
C ASN A 54 -2.10 -29.88 -8.20
N VAL A 55 -1.17 -29.37 -7.40
CA VAL A 55 -0.68 -27.99 -7.52
C VAL A 55 0.73 -28.02 -8.09
N ASP A 56 0.93 -27.37 -9.21
CA ASP A 56 2.22 -27.33 -9.90
C ASP A 56 3.19 -26.36 -9.20
N GLU A 57 2.68 -25.21 -8.75
CA GLU A 57 3.53 -24.19 -8.14
C GLU A 57 2.74 -23.37 -7.11
N ILE A 58 3.44 -22.88 -6.08
CA ILE A 58 2.93 -21.87 -5.14
C ILE A 58 3.70 -20.55 -5.31
N ILE A 59 2.98 -19.51 -5.65
CA ILE A 59 3.49 -18.14 -5.75
C ILE A 59 3.16 -17.41 -4.45
N THR A 60 4.14 -16.72 -3.88
CA THR A 60 3.95 -15.84 -2.72
C THR A 60 3.70 -14.40 -3.17
N VAL A 61 2.82 -13.71 -2.46
CA VAL A 61 2.39 -12.33 -2.74
C VAL A 61 2.63 -11.47 -1.52
N ASP A 62 3.23 -10.31 -1.71
CA ASP A 62 3.44 -9.34 -0.64
C ASP A 62 2.17 -8.54 -0.33
N ASP A 63 2.00 -8.16 0.93
CA ASP A 63 0.87 -7.34 1.39
C ASP A 63 0.79 -6.00 0.66
N HIS A 64 1.94 -5.42 0.28
CA HIS A 64 2.00 -4.23 -0.56
C HIS A 64 1.21 -4.40 -1.86
N ASP A 65 1.33 -5.54 -2.52
CA ASP A 65 0.63 -5.82 -3.77
C ASP A 65 -0.87 -6.01 -3.58
N LEU A 66 -1.27 -6.58 -2.45
CA LEU A 66 -2.68 -6.71 -2.08
C LEU A 66 -3.33 -5.34 -1.92
N ILE A 67 -2.66 -4.42 -1.22
CA ILE A 67 -3.14 -3.05 -0.99
C ILE A 67 -3.32 -2.30 -2.34
N VAL A 68 -2.34 -2.38 -3.24
CA VAL A 68 -2.42 -1.73 -4.55
C VAL A 68 -3.54 -2.32 -5.39
N ASN A 69 -3.68 -3.65 -5.43
CA ASN A 69 -4.73 -4.31 -6.20
C ASN A 69 -6.12 -4.11 -5.59
N PHE A 70 -6.24 -3.93 -4.27
CA PHE A 70 -7.51 -3.56 -3.66
C PHE A 70 -8.05 -2.24 -4.23
N LEU A 71 -7.19 -1.23 -4.32
CA LEU A 71 -7.58 0.04 -4.95
C LEU A 71 -7.99 -0.15 -6.42
N ASP A 72 -7.26 -0.97 -7.19
CA ASP A 72 -7.61 -1.24 -8.59
C ASP A 72 -8.99 -1.90 -8.71
N MET A 73 -9.30 -2.86 -7.83
CA MET A 73 -10.60 -3.50 -7.84
C MET A 73 -11.72 -2.53 -7.52
N VAL A 74 -11.53 -1.67 -6.53
CA VAL A 74 -12.53 -0.65 -6.15
C VAL A 74 -12.67 0.42 -7.23
N GLU A 75 -11.56 0.98 -7.71
CA GLU A 75 -11.57 2.11 -8.63
C GLU A 75 -11.97 1.73 -10.06
N ASN A 76 -11.46 0.61 -10.58
CA ASN A 76 -11.62 0.24 -11.98
C ASN A 76 -12.74 -0.79 -12.19
N HIS A 77 -12.96 -1.70 -11.24
CA HIS A 77 -13.92 -2.78 -11.37
C HIS A 77 -15.17 -2.62 -10.50
N LYS A 78 -15.17 -1.64 -9.56
CA LYS A 78 -16.27 -1.40 -8.61
C LYS A 78 -16.59 -2.63 -7.76
N MET A 79 -15.57 -3.38 -7.42
CA MET A 79 -15.68 -4.61 -6.64
C MET A 79 -14.91 -4.48 -5.32
N VAL A 80 -15.54 -4.92 -4.24
CA VAL A 80 -14.89 -5.09 -2.93
C VAL A 80 -14.56 -6.56 -2.77
N VAL A 81 -13.27 -6.88 -2.69
CA VAL A 81 -12.75 -8.23 -2.52
C VAL A 81 -11.88 -8.24 -1.28
N GLU A 82 -12.06 -9.22 -0.40
CA GLU A 82 -11.21 -9.36 0.79
C GLU A 82 -9.74 -9.59 0.42
N ASN A 83 -8.82 -9.24 1.31
CA ASN A 83 -7.39 -9.30 1.03
C ASN A 83 -6.92 -10.68 0.59
N SER A 84 -7.45 -11.75 1.19
CA SER A 84 -7.14 -13.13 0.80
C SER A 84 -7.63 -13.47 -0.61
N GLY A 85 -8.75 -12.93 -1.03
CA GLY A 85 -9.31 -13.11 -2.38
C GLY A 85 -8.50 -12.41 -3.47
N LEU A 86 -7.75 -11.37 -3.11
CA LEU A 86 -6.90 -10.61 -4.04
C LEU A 86 -5.58 -11.29 -4.39
N LEU A 87 -5.17 -12.32 -3.65
CA LEU A 87 -3.91 -13.03 -3.88
C LEU A 87 -3.76 -13.50 -5.32
N THR A 88 -4.86 -13.93 -5.97
CA THR A 88 -4.82 -14.45 -7.33
C THR A 88 -4.50 -13.38 -8.37
N VAL A 89 -5.13 -12.20 -8.26
CA VAL A 89 -4.87 -11.07 -9.16
C VAL A 89 -3.50 -10.47 -8.89
N SER A 90 -3.13 -10.34 -7.62
CA SER A 90 -1.86 -9.75 -7.21
C SER A 90 -0.64 -10.58 -7.68
N ALA A 91 -0.81 -11.90 -7.82
CA ALA A 91 0.24 -12.76 -8.36
C ALA A 91 0.48 -12.59 -9.86
N LEU A 92 -0.46 -11.99 -10.62
CA LEU A 92 -0.34 -11.88 -12.09
C LEU A 92 0.91 -11.14 -12.55
N LYS A 93 1.35 -10.15 -11.79
CA LYS A 93 2.57 -9.40 -12.10
C LYS A 93 3.86 -10.24 -12.08
N GLN A 94 3.83 -11.40 -11.40
CA GLN A 94 4.95 -12.33 -11.32
C GLN A 94 4.92 -13.38 -12.42
N LEU A 95 3.87 -13.39 -13.26
CA LEU A 95 3.65 -14.38 -14.29
C LEU A 95 3.87 -13.79 -15.69
N ASP A 96 4.48 -14.58 -16.56
CA ASP A 96 4.43 -14.29 -18.00
C ASP A 96 3.03 -14.64 -18.53
N CYS A 97 2.20 -13.62 -18.68
CA CYS A 97 0.81 -13.75 -19.13
C CYS A 97 0.64 -13.64 -20.64
N LYS A 98 1.70 -13.35 -21.40
CA LYS A 98 1.62 -13.08 -22.84
C LYS A 98 1.14 -14.32 -23.61
N GLY A 99 0.04 -14.15 -24.33
CA GLY A 99 -0.56 -15.22 -25.14
C GLY A 99 -1.25 -16.35 -24.36
N LYS A 100 -1.35 -16.21 -23.02
CA LYS A 100 -1.99 -17.21 -22.16
C LYS A 100 -3.41 -16.78 -21.77
N LYS A 101 -4.29 -17.76 -21.60
CA LYS A 101 -5.61 -17.56 -20.97
C LYS A 101 -5.47 -17.86 -19.48
N ILE A 102 -5.66 -16.84 -18.64
CA ILE A 102 -5.52 -16.96 -17.19
C ILE A 102 -6.88 -16.69 -16.56
N VAL A 103 -7.27 -17.54 -15.63
CA VAL A 103 -8.47 -17.38 -14.82
C VAL A 103 -8.04 -17.14 -13.37
N CYS A 104 -8.41 -15.99 -12.83
CA CYS A 104 -8.22 -15.65 -11.44
C CYS A 104 -9.55 -15.82 -10.70
N ILE A 105 -9.54 -16.60 -9.63
CA ILE A 105 -10.72 -16.74 -8.76
C ILE A 105 -10.64 -15.66 -7.71
N LEU A 106 -11.57 -14.71 -7.77
CA LEU A 106 -11.78 -13.73 -6.72
C LEU A 106 -12.76 -14.33 -5.71
N SER A 107 -12.34 -14.50 -4.49
CA SER A 107 -13.14 -15.14 -3.44
C SER A 107 -13.21 -14.26 -2.21
N GLY A 108 -14.39 -14.27 -1.57
CA GLY A 108 -14.59 -13.55 -0.33
C GLY A 108 -14.82 -12.04 -0.48
N GLY A 109 -15.69 -11.53 0.37
CA GLY A 109 -16.01 -10.11 0.49
C GLY A 109 -16.20 -9.72 1.96
N ASN A 110 -15.75 -10.59 2.89
CA ASN A 110 -15.86 -10.36 4.33
C ASN A 110 -14.74 -9.41 4.81
N MET A 111 -14.91 -8.13 4.46
CA MET A 111 -14.01 -7.07 4.89
C MET A 111 -14.82 -6.05 5.69
N ASP A 112 -14.40 -5.77 6.92
CA ASP A 112 -15.01 -4.72 7.71
C ASP A 112 -14.62 -3.32 7.21
N VAL A 113 -15.46 -2.32 7.53
CA VAL A 113 -15.29 -0.96 7.03
C VAL A 113 -14.00 -0.29 7.54
N ILE A 114 -13.54 -0.63 8.74
CA ILE A 114 -12.34 -0.06 9.34
C ILE A 114 -11.12 -0.58 8.59
N THR A 115 -11.05 -1.89 8.38
CA THR A 115 -9.99 -2.52 7.57
C THR A 115 -9.98 -1.97 6.15
N MET A 116 -11.17 -1.85 5.52
CA MET A 116 -11.30 -1.25 4.18
C MET A 116 -10.74 0.18 4.16
N SER A 117 -11.13 1.02 5.11
CA SER A 117 -10.63 2.40 5.22
C SER A 117 -9.11 2.44 5.34
N SER A 118 -8.54 1.58 6.20
CA SER A 118 -7.10 1.47 6.38
C SER A 118 -6.38 1.07 5.10
N VAL A 119 -6.86 0.03 4.40
CA VAL A 119 -6.26 -0.45 3.14
C VAL A 119 -6.34 0.64 2.06
N VAL A 120 -7.48 1.34 1.94
CA VAL A 120 -7.63 2.46 1.00
C VAL A 120 -6.61 3.56 1.29
N GLN A 121 -6.49 3.99 2.55
CA GLN A 121 -5.53 5.05 2.92
C GLN A 121 -4.10 4.65 2.60
N HIS A 122 -3.68 3.44 2.98
CA HIS A 122 -2.35 2.93 2.67
C HIS A 122 -2.11 2.85 1.16
N GLY A 123 -3.09 2.40 0.40
CA GLY A 123 -2.99 2.34 -1.04
C GLY A 123 -2.86 3.72 -1.71
N LEU A 124 -3.59 4.72 -1.22
CA LEU A 124 -3.46 6.10 -1.71
C LEU A 124 -2.07 6.68 -1.40
N ILE A 125 -1.52 6.38 -0.22
CA ILE A 125 -0.16 6.78 0.15
C ILE A 125 0.87 6.09 -0.75
N GLN A 126 0.76 4.79 -0.95
CA GLN A 126 1.68 4.02 -1.79
C GLN A 126 1.69 4.49 -3.26
N ARG A 127 0.53 4.92 -3.77
CA ARG A 127 0.41 5.48 -5.12
C ARG A 127 0.81 6.96 -5.20
N GLY A 128 1.28 7.56 -4.11
CA GLY A 128 1.63 8.98 -4.07
C GLY A 128 0.45 9.93 -4.25
N ARG A 129 -0.78 9.44 -4.02
CA ARG A 129 -2.00 10.25 -4.09
C ARG A 129 -2.26 11.03 -2.81
N ILE A 130 -1.73 10.54 -1.69
CA ILE A 130 -1.66 11.24 -0.40
C ILE A 130 -0.22 11.18 0.08
N PHE A 131 0.34 12.30 0.46
CA PHE A 131 1.68 12.37 1.02
C PHE A 131 1.83 13.56 1.97
N THR A 132 2.77 13.46 2.89
CA THR A 132 3.07 14.51 3.87
C THR A 132 4.51 14.97 3.71
N VAL A 133 4.71 16.27 3.82
CA VAL A 133 6.04 16.88 3.91
C VAL A 133 6.08 17.84 5.08
N SER A 134 7.24 17.93 5.74
CA SER A 134 7.54 19.04 6.65
C SER A 134 8.40 20.08 5.93
N VAL A 135 8.13 21.35 6.19
CA VAL A 135 8.85 22.48 5.63
C VAL A 135 9.19 23.45 6.76
N GLN A 136 10.45 23.84 6.87
CA GLN A 136 10.86 24.86 7.80
C GLN A 136 10.72 26.25 7.16
N LEU A 137 10.07 27.18 7.88
CA LEU A 137 9.79 28.56 7.44
C LEU A 137 10.29 29.56 8.48
N PRO A 138 10.67 30.77 8.07
CA PRO A 138 10.76 31.91 8.98
C PRO A 138 9.39 32.20 9.63
N ASP A 139 9.35 32.49 10.92
CA ASP A 139 8.10 32.90 11.60
C ASP A 139 7.77 34.35 11.23
N ARG A 140 7.18 34.55 10.08
CA ARG A 140 6.79 35.87 9.54
C ARG A 140 5.41 35.84 8.91
N PRO A 141 4.62 36.91 9.05
CA PRO A 141 3.35 37.04 8.35
C PRO A 141 3.52 36.84 6.83
N GLY A 142 2.64 36.01 6.25
CA GLY A 142 2.62 35.75 4.80
C GLY A 142 3.41 34.51 4.34
N GLU A 143 4.30 33.94 5.15
CA GLU A 143 5.08 32.75 4.72
C GLU A 143 4.18 31.54 4.46
N LEU A 144 3.19 31.29 5.31
CA LEU A 144 2.19 30.24 5.08
C LEU A 144 1.45 30.44 3.74
N VAL A 145 1.06 31.69 3.44
CA VAL A 145 0.38 31.99 2.18
C VAL A 145 1.27 31.70 0.97
N ARG A 146 2.57 32.02 1.06
CA ARG A 146 3.53 31.73 -0.02
C ARG A 146 3.68 30.24 -0.29
N VAL A 147 3.81 29.42 0.77
CA VAL A 147 3.89 27.97 0.62
C VAL A 147 2.61 27.42 0.00
N ALA A 148 1.45 27.84 0.51
CA ALA A 148 0.16 27.42 -0.04
C ALA A 148 -0.02 27.83 -1.52
N ASP A 149 0.43 29.03 -1.92
CA ASP A 149 0.39 29.51 -3.31
C ASP A 149 1.28 28.64 -4.22
N VAL A 150 2.47 28.25 -3.77
CA VAL A 150 3.36 27.33 -4.53
C VAL A 150 2.69 25.99 -4.75
N ILE A 151 2.08 25.42 -3.72
CA ILE A 151 1.38 24.14 -3.80
C ILE A 151 0.17 24.24 -4.73
N ALA A 152 -0.63 25.30 -4.59
CA ALA A 152 -1.81 25.52 -5.42
C ALA A 152 -1.45 25.71 -6.90
N LYS A 153 -0.38 26.46 -7.23
CA LYS A 153 0.15 26.61 -8.59
C LYS A 153 0.66 25.30 -9.18
N ALA A 154 1.15 24.39 -8.33
CA ALA A 154 1.52 23.05 -8.71
C ALA A 154 0.31 22.07 -8.71
N GLN A 155 -0.92 22.57 -8.53
CA GLN A 155 -2.17 21.80 -8.48
C GLN A 155 -2.25 20.77 -7.33
N GLY A 156 -1.45 20.91 -6.27
CA GLY A 156 -1.57 20.15 -5.06
C GLY A 156 -2.75 20.62 -4.22
N ASN A 157 -3.54 19.69 -3.68
CA ASN A 157 -4.63 20.00 -2.75
C ASN A 157 -4.20 19.74 -1.32
N ILE A 158 -4.20 20.77 -0.47
CA ILE A 158 -3.83 20.65 0.94
C ILE A 158 -5.05 20.11 1.70
N ILE A 159 -4.92 18.94 2.33
CA ILE A 159 -5.99 18.31 3.13
C ILE A 159 -5.76 18.43 4.63
N ARG A 160 -4.51 18.60 5.06
CA ARG A 160 -4.17 18.86 6.46
C ARG A 160 -2.94 19.75 6.53
N LEU A 161 -2.95 20.66 7.50
CA LEU A 161 -1.86 21.57 7.75
C LEU A 161 -1.67 21.75 9.24
N GLU A 162 -0.45 21.49 9.72
CA GLU A 162 -0.06 21.67 11.11
C GLU A 162 1.08 22.68 11.18
N HIS A 163 0.86 23.72 11.95
CA HIS A 163 1.83 24.80 12.16
C HIS A 163 2.40 24.72 13.57
N ASN A 164 3.62 24.23 13.70
CA ASN A 164 4.28 24.05 14.97
C ASN A 164 5.31 25.16 15.21
N GLN A 165 4.98 26.08 16.14
CA GLN A 165 5.82 27.22 16.52
C GLN A 165 6.85 26.89 17.62
N PHE A 166 6.76 25.70 18.22
CA PHE A 166 7.57 25.34 19.39
C PHE A 166 8.79 24.46 19.09
N VAL A 167 9.09 24.23 17.80
CA VAL A 167 10.21 23.38 17.36
C VAL A 167 11.58 24.00 17.70
N SER A 168 11.65 25.34 17.81
CA SER A 168 12.89 26.04 18.16
C SER A 168 12.66 27.09 19.23
N ILE A 169 13.58 27.15 20.22
CA ILE A 169 13.61 28.22 21.25
C ILE A 169 13.86 29.60 20.57
N ASN A 170 14.55 29.62 19.45
CA ASN A 170 14.80 30.83 18.69
C ASN A 170 13.70 31.05 17.64
N ARG A 171 12.63 31.77 17.99
CA ARG A 171 11.49 32.07 17.13
C ARG A 171 11.87 32.71 15.77
N ASN A 172 13.03 33.36 15.70
CA ASN A 172 13.52 33.96 14.46
C ASN A 172 14.13 32.92 13.50
N ALA A 173 14.35 31.67 13.93
CA ALA A 173 15.09 30.71 13.14
C ALA A 173 14.22 29.83 12.26
N ALA A 174 13.16 29.22 12.77
CA ALA A 174 12.26 28.41 11.96
C ALA A 174 11.00 27.97 12.73
N VAL A 175 9.90 27.95 12.01
CA VAL A 175 8.65 27.25 12.34
C VAL A 175 8.55 26.04 11.44
N GLU A 176 8.06 24.94 11.95
CA GLU A 176 7.80 23.76 11.13
C GLU A 176 6.35 23.70 10.70
N LEU A 177 6.17 23.58 9.40
CA LEU A 177 4.88 23.41 8.77
C LEU A 177 4.79 21.99 8.21
N THR A 178 3.95 21.15 8.81
CA THR A 178 3.65 19.80 8.30
C THR A 178 2.40 19.86 7.43
N ILE A 179 2.55 19.46 6.16
CA ILE A 179 1.51 19.60 5.14
C ILE A 179 1.22 18.24 4.57
N THR A 180 -0.04 17.77 4.72
CA THR A 180 -0.54 16.59 4.01
C THR A 180 -1.33 17.03 2.79
N MET A 181 -1.01 16.46 1.64
CA MET A 181 -1.53 16.86 0.33
C MET A 181 -2.06 15.68 -0.44
N GLU A 182 -3.04 15.98 -1.31
CA GLU A 182 -3.45 15.09 -2.40
C GLU A 182 -2.73 15.45 -3.69
N ALA A 183 -2.38 14.41 -4.45
CA ALA A 183 -1.80 14.49 -5.78
C ALA A 183 -2.45 13.45 -6.71
N PHE A 184 -2.17 13.55 -8.01
CA PHE A 184 -2.68 12.60 -9.02
C PHE A 184 -1.84 11.30 -9.12
N GLY A 185 -0.78 11.20 -8.34
CA GLY A 185 0.14 10.06 -8.31
C GLY A 185 1.59 10.51 -8.07
N ASN A 186 2.53 9.56 -8.19
CA ASN A 186 3.93 9.80 -7.85
C ASN A 186 4.58 10.91 -8.68
N ASP A 187 4.35 10.97 -9.98
CA ASP A 187 4.93 12.01 -10.84
C ASP A 187 4.45 13.41 -10.43
N HIS A 188 3.17 13.54 -10.12
CA HIS A 188 2.60 14.79 -9.64
C HIS A 188 3.12 15.16 -8.25
N LYS A 189 3.20 14.20 -7.33
CA LYS A 189 3.84 14.39 -6.02
C LYS A 189 5.26 14.94 -6.17
N GLU A 190 6.09 14.34 -7.03
CA GLU A 190 7.46 14.80 -7.27
C GLU A 190 7.50 16.21 -7.89
N SER A 191 6.54 16.55 -8.75
CA SER A 191 6.43 17.89 -9.32
C SER A 191 6.10 18.96 -8.25
N ILE A 192 5.22 18.64 -7.29
CA ILE A 192 4.89 19.52 -6.16
C ILE A 192 6.13 19.72 -5.28
N ILE A 193 6.85 18.64 -4.95
CA ILE A 193 8.09 18.70 -4.17
C ILE A 193 9.16 19.54 -4.89
N ALA A 194 9.28 19.39 -6.20
CA ALA A 194 10.21 20.17 -7.02
C ALA A 194 9.83 21.66 -7.04
N ALA A 195 8.54 21.99 -7.12
CA ALA A 195 8.05 23.37 -7.06
C ALA A 195 8.40 24.04 -5.71
N LEU A 196 8.21 23.32 -4.60
CA LEU A 196 8.61 23.80 -3.27
C LEU A 196 10.11 24.05 -3.19
N LYS A 197 10.94 23.12 -3.69
CA LYS A 197 12.41 23.27 -3.73
C LYS A 197 12.80 24.47 -4.58
N LYS A 198 12.19 24.66 -5.75
CA LYS A 198 12.44 25.81 -6.64
C LYS A 198 12.08 27.16 -5.99
N ALA A 199 11.07 27.17 -5.12
CA ALA A 199 10.68 28.34 -4.34
C ALA A 199 11.59 28.63 -3.13
N GLY A 200 12.64 27.81 -2.92
CA GLY A 200 13.62 27.99 -1.86
C GLY A 200 13.30 27.23 -0.56
N TYR A 201 12.28 26.39 -0.56
CA TYR A 201 11.94 25.56 0.61
C TYR A 201 12.70 24.25 0.57
N THR A 202 12.85 23.61 1.75
CA THR A 202 13.49 22.29 1.89
C THR A 202 12.46 21.29 2.44
N PRO A 203 11.57 20.75 1.56
CA PRO A 203 10.58 19.80 2.00
C PRO A 203 11.24 18.48 2.38
N LYS A 204 10.92 17.98 3.59
CA LYS A 204 11.32 16.66 4.09
C LYS A 204 10.11 15.74 4.03
N PRO A 205 10.23 14.53 3.48
CA PRO A 205 9.15 13.55 3.55
C PRO A 205 8.84 13.19 4.99
N GLU A 206 7.56 13.15 5.32
CA GLU A 206 7.03 12.69 6.60
C GLU A 206 6.07 11.52 6.38
N GLN A 207 5.93 10.67 7.38
CA GLN A 207 4.88 9.66 7.34
C GLN A 207 3.52 10.34 7.47
N PRO A 208 2.58 10.10 6.55
CA PRO A 208 1.24 10.64 6.69
C PRO A 208 0.60 10.10 7.97
N THR A 209 0.25 11.00 8.88
CA THR A 209 -0.67 10.66 9.97
C THR A 209 -2.05 10.37 9.38
N ALA A 210 -2.82 9.47 10.02
CA ALA A 210 -4.15 9.11 9.55
C ALA A 210 -4.97 10.37 9.20
N VAL A 211 -5.48 10.40 7.96
CA VAL A 211 -6.13 11.60 7.40
C VAL A 211 -7.51 11.83 8.04
N TYR A 212 -8.06 10.79 8.62
CA TYR A 212 -9.37 10.80 9.29
C TYR A 212 -9.20 10.29 10.74
N GLN A 213 -9.12 11.22 11.67
CA GLN A 213 -9.39 11.01 13.09
C GLN A 213 -10.70 11.68 13.44
#